data_02ef29ea466dcc7fbec20fc29cbe26a3
#
_entry.id   02ef29ea466dcc7fbec20fc29cbe26a3
#
_cell.length_a   1.000
_cell.length_b   1.000
_cell.length_c   1.000
_cell.angle_alpha   90.00
_cell.angle_beta   90.00
_cell.angle_gamma   90.00
#
_symmetry.space_group_name_H-M   'P 1'
#
loop_
_entity.id
_entity.type
_entity.pdbx_description
1 polymer ?
#
loop_
_entity_poly.entity_id
_entity_poly.type
_entity_poly.pdbx_seq_one_letter_code
_entity_poly.pdbx_strand_id
1 'polypeptide(L)'
;YMTENGAFDEYEYAAMIHLYNRDSTYFEILASNDRYFTFHGKAAHASAFPEEGVNALNAARLYMEAMDMWRQHITKDCQFHGIVVKGGEAPNIVPEEVCLDYYYRAATLENLWKLNKISENCARGAALATGTEVEWQQRYPDYGEIYWNEYMDQIMKDIFEHVGRTCEDSPGPGGSSDIGNVNLKIPVFHPLLDITGKDKTCVVHDRR
;
A
#
# COMPACT_ATOMS: atom_id res chain seq x y z
N TYR A 1 -13.82 -5.77 7.25
CA TYR A 1 -14.70 -6.86 7.74
C TYR A 1 -15.38 -6.47 9.06
N MET A 2 -14.63 -6.23 10.17
CA MET A 2 -15.24 -5.90 11.48
C MET A 2 -16.07 -4.61 11.43
N THR A 3 -15.55 -3.56 10.81
CA THR A 3 -16.24 -2.27 10.62
C THR A 3 -17.50 -2.39 9.78
N GLU A 4 -17.47 -3.20 8.73
CA GLU A 4 -18.62 -3.45 7.84
C GLU A 4 -19.72 -4.28 8.52
N ASN A 5 -19.36 -5.10 9.50
CA ASN A 5 -20.28 -5.94 10.27
C ASN A 5 -20.73 -5.30 11.59
N GLY A 6 -20.53 -3.99 11.75
CA GLY A 6 -21.07 -3.23 12.88
C GLY A 6 -20.35 -3.42 14.21
N ALA A 7 -19.13 -4.01 14.21
CA ALA A 7 -18.40 -4.26 15.47
C ALA A 7 -18.06 -2.99 16.25
N PHE A 8 -18.14 -1.83 15.64
CA PHE A 8 -17.83 -0.54 16.26
C PHE A 8 -19.03 0.40 16.37
N ASP A 9 -20.23 -0.04 15.97
CA ASP A 9 -21.42 0.83 15.91
C ASP A 9 -21.91 1.31 17.28
N GLU A 10 -21.57 0.59 18.37
CA GLU A 10 -21.96 0.95 19.74
C GLU A 10 -20.90 1.80 20.48
N TYR A 11 -19.74 2.09 19.82
CA TYR A 11 -18.65 2.83 20.45
C TYR A 11 -18.57 4.26 19.95
N GLU A 12 -18.27 5.20 20.84
CA GLU A 12 -18.12 6.61 20.52
C GLU A 12 -16.72 6.95 19.99
N TYR A 13 -15.71 6.17 20.37
CA TYR A 13 -14.32 6.31 19.93
C TYR A 13 -13.57 4.98 20.06
N ALA A 14 -12.42 4.91 19.42
CA ALA A 14 -11.47 3.80 19.58
C ALA A 14 -10.06 4.34 19.85
N ALA A 15 -9.20 3.51 20.41
CA ALA A 15 -7.79 3.85 20.65
C ALA A 15 -6.89 2.67 20.31
N MET A 16 -5.79 2.95 19.60
CA MET A 16 -4.73 1.98 19.34
C MET A 16 -3.38 2.69 19.45
N ILE A 17 -2.53 2.21 20.34
CA ILE A 17 -1.17 2.76 20.51
C ILE A 17 -0.23 2.04 19.53
N HIS A 18 0.50 2.82 18.73
CA HIS A 18 1.54 2.28 17.86
C HIS A 18 2.93 2.46 18.49
N LEU A 19 3.66 1.38 18.64
CA LEU A 19 5.03 1.42 19.18
C LEU A 19 5.98 2.02 18.13
N TYR A 20 6.82 2.98 18.57
CA TYR A 20 7.67 3.73 17.66
C TYR A 20 8.97 4.18 18.35
N ASN A 21 9.72 5.10 17.74
CA ASN A 21 10.95 5.68 18.26
C ASN A 21 10.79 7.11 18.80
N ARG A 22 9.56 7.55 18.99
CA ARG A 22 9.18 8.82 19.61
C ARG A 22 7.79 8.76 20.17
N ASP A 23 7.49 9.65 21.10
CA ASP A 23 6.15 9.93 21.55
C ASP A 23 5.52 10.97 20.63
N SER A 24 4.31 10.71 20.12
CA SER A 24 3.52 11.68 19.37
C SER A 24 2.04 11.43 19.62
N THR A 25 1.28 12.50 19.63
CA THR A 25 -0.17 12.44 19.92
C THR A 25 -0.97 11.74 18.86
N TYR A 26 -0.45 11.69 17.62
CA TYR A 26 -1.08 10.99 16.51
C TYR A 26 -0.03 10.50 15.48
N PHE A 27 -0.44 9.58 14.65
CA PHE A 27 0.31 9.10 13.50
C PHE A 27 -0.54 9.18 12.24
N GLU A 28 -0.07 9.89 11.23
CA GLU A 28 -0.73 9.97 9.94
C GLU A 28 -0.65 8.62 9.22
N ILE A 29 -1.82 8.04 8.96
CA ILE A 29 -1.97 6.77 8.25
C ILE A 29 -2.45 7.04 6.83
N LEU A 30 -1.76 6.46 5.86
CA LEU A 30 -2.14 6.50 4.45
C LEU A 30 -3.15 5.40 4.13
N ALA A 31 -4.10 5.71 3.26
CA ALA A 31 -4.90 4.70 2.59
C ALA A 31 -3.99 3.77 1.78
N SER A 32 -4.27 2.47 1.78
CA SER A 32 -3.43 1.48 1.09
C SER A 32 -4.21 0.26 0.66
N ASN A 33 -3.80 -0.32 -0.46
CA ASN A 33 -4.20 -1.65 -0.90
C ASN A 33 -3.14 -2.28 -1.81
N ASP A 34 -3.45 -3.44 -2.37
CA ASP A 34 -2.56 -4.17 -3.28
C ASP A 34 -3.26 -4.58 -4.58
N ARG A 35 -2.46 -4.96 -5.56
CA ARG A 35 -2.86 -5.71 -6.74
C ARG A 35 -1.78 -6.75 -7.05
N TYR A 36 -2.22 -7.99 -7.15
CA TYR A 36 -1.39 -9.08 -7.64
C TYR A 36 -1.80 -9.36 -9.08
N PHE A 37 -0.96 -8.95 -10.03
CA PHE A 37 -1.19 -9.13 -11.47
C PHE A 37 -0.59 -10.44 -11.93
N THR A 38 -1.32 -11.16 -12.78
CA THR A 38 -0.82 -12.31 -13.53
C THR A 38 -1.02 -12.05 -15.02
N PHE A 39 0.07 -11.98 -15.75
CA PHE A 39 0.07 -11.89 -17.21
C PHE A 39 0.22 -13.29 -17.79
N HIS A 40 -0.68 -13.65 -18.70
CA HIS A 40 -0.71 -14.93 -19.37
C HIS A 40 -0.36 -14.76 -20.84
N GLY A 41 0.62 -15.53 -21.30
CA GLY A 41 1.07 -15.62 -22.68
C GLY A 41 1.02 -17.06 -23.19
N LYS A 42 2.00 -17.41 -24.01
CA LYS A 42 2.15 -18.76 -24.59
C LYS A 42 3.62 -19.12 -24.66
N ALA A 43 4.00 -20.24 -24.08
CA ALA A 43 5.37 -20.76 -24.18
C ALA A 43 5.73 -21.18 -25.60
N ALA A 44 6.97 -20.96 -25.97
CA ALA A 44 7.58 -21.48 -27.20
C ALA A 44 9.11 -21.60 -27.01
N HIS A 45 9.76 -22.35 -27.87
CA HIS A 45 11.23 -22.39 -27.87
C HIS A 45 11.79 -21.07 -28.43
N ALA A 46 12.49 -20.29 -27.60
CA ALA A 46 12.82 -18.88 -27.87
C ALA A 46 13.68 -18.66 -29.13
N SER A 47 14.42 -19.66 -29.57
CA SER A 47 15.27 -19.54 -30.77
C SER A 47 14.79 -20.38 -31.98
N ALA A 48 13.97 -21.42 -31.74
CA ALA A 48 13.53 -22.29 -32.82
C ALA A 48 12.17 -21.87 -33.41
N PHE A 49 11.26 -21.44 -32.55
CA PHE A 49 9.89 -21.09 -32.93
C PHE A 49 9.37 -19.88 -32.11
N PRO A 50 10.12 -18.75 -32.06
CA PRO A 50 9.73 -17.59 -31.25
C PRO A 50 8.38 -17.00 -31.69
N GLU A 51 8.02 -17.10 -32.97
CA GLU A 51 6.76 -16.61 -33.54
C GLU A 51 5.51 -17.36 -33.03
N GLU A 52 5.70 -18.58 -32.53
CA GLU A 52 4.62 -19.36 -31.92
C GLU A 52 4.31 -18.94 -30.44
N GLY A 53 5.22 -18.16 -29.86
CA GLY A 53 5.12 -17.72 -28.48
C GLY A 53 4.40 -16.39 -28.31
N VAL A 54 3.85 -16.17 -27.10
CA VAL A 54 3.35 -14.87 -26.64
C VAL A 54 4.01 -14.58 -25.31
N ASN A 55 4.84 -13.54 -25.26
CA ASN A 55 5.74 -13.30 -24.13
C ASN A 55 5.07 -12.48 -23.02
N ALA A 56 4.68 -13.14 -21.93
CA ALA A 56 4.10 -12.50 -20.75
C ALA A 56 5.08 -11.52 -20.06
N LEU A 57 6.40 -11.74 -20.15
CA LEU A 57 7.38 -10.82 -19.57
C LEU A 57 7.42 -9.48 -20.32
N ASN A 58 7.15 -9.47 -21.63
CA ASN A 58 7.04 -8.22 -22.37
C ASN A 58 5.85 -7.39 -21.90
N ALA A 59 4.71 -8.02 -21.60
CA ALA A 59 3.56 -7.33 -21.02
C ALA A 59 3.88 -6.75 -19.63
N ALA A 60 4.49 -7.54 -18.77
CA ALA A 60 4.89 -7.09 -17.43
C ALA A 60 5.87 -5.92 -17.50
N ARG A 61 6.85 -5.95 -18.40
CA ARG A 61 7.80 -4.83 -18.62
C ARG A 61 7.07 -3.58 -19.11
N LEU A 62 6.19 -3.71 -20.11
CA LEU A 62 5.43 -2.58 -20.63
C LEU A 62 4.51 -1.97 -19.56
N TYR A 63 3.91 -2.79 -18.71
CA TYR A 63 3.16 -2.33 -17.54
C TYR A 63 4.04 -1.51 -16.59
N MET A 64 5.22 -2.02 -16.20
CA MET A 64 6.13 -1.33 -15.29
C MET A 64 6.58 0.03 -15.88
N GLU A 65 6.94 0.08 -17.16
CA GLU A 65 7.29 1.33 -17.86
C GLU A 65 6.11 2.32 -17.87
N ALA A 66 4.90 1.85 -18.17
CA ALA A 66 3.71 2.68 -18.17
C ALA A 66 3.42 3.26 -16.77
N MET A 67 3.59 2.46 -15.71
CA MET A 67 3.45 2.93 -14.34
C MET A 67 4.51 3.99 -14.00
N ASP A 68 5.77 3.77 -14.40
CA ASP A 68 6.83 4.74 -14.14
C ASP A 68 6.58 6.09 -14.86
N MET A 69 6.01 6.09 -16.05
CA MET A 69 5.58 7.31 -16.73
C MET A 69 4.49 8.07 -15.95
N TRP A 70 3.63 7.38 -15.22
CA TRP A 70 2.59 8.00 -14.40
C TRP A 70 3.13 8.68 -13.14
N ARG A 71 4.35 8.38 -12.66
CA ARG A 71 4.93 9.01 -11.46
C ARG A 71 4.94 10.54 -11.52
N GLN A 72 5.05 11.12 -12.69
CA GLN A 72 4.98 12.58 -12.88
C GLN A 72 3.55 13.11 -12.77
N HIS A 73 2.54 12.29 -13.03
CA HIS A 73 1.15 12.74 -13.22
C HIS A 73 0.21 12.32 -12.08
N ILE A 74 0.71 11.63 -11.06
CA ILE A 74 -0.01 11.37 -9.82
C ILE A 74 0.23 12.49 -8.81
N THR A 75 -0.67 12.65 -7.84
CA THR A 75 -0.50 13.61 -6.76
C THR A 75 0.67 13.21 -5.85
N LYS A 76 1.30 14.19 -5.19
CA LYS A 76 2.51 13.95 -4.36
C LYS A 76 2.28 13.03 -3.18
N ASP A 77 1.04 12.89 -2.75
CA ASP A 77 0.59 12.00 -1.69
C ASP A 77 0.39 10.55 -2.14
N CYS A 78 0.45 10.29 -3.46
CA CYS A 78 0.32 8.96 -4.03
C CYS A 78 1.68 8.29 -4.21
N GLN A 79 1.74 7.02 -3.86
CA GLN A 79 2.92 6.18 -4.03
C GLN A 79 2.50 4.79 -4.51
N PHE A 80 3.34 4.18 -5.32
CA PHE A 80 3.24 2.76 -5.65
C PHE A 80 4.63 2.13 -5.75
N HIS A 81 4.71 0.88 -5.37
CA HIS A 81 5.92 0.08 -5.41
C HIS A 81 5.55 -1.38 -5.55
N GLY A 82 6.41 -2.15 -6.18
CA GLY A 82 6.13 -3.56 -6.42
C GLY A 82 7.37 -4.35 -6.77
N ILE A 83 7.18 -5.64 -6.91
CA ILE A 83 8.21 -6.60 -7.27
C ILE A 83 7.73 -7.53 -8.38
N VAL A 84 8.67 -8.13 -9.08
CA VAL A 84 8.42 -9.30 -9.93
C VAL A 84 8.48 -10.54 -9.05
N VAL A 85 7.36 -11.25 -8.92
CA VAL A 85 7.25 -12.48 -8.13
C VAL A 85 7.66 -13.68 -8.96
N LYS A 86 7.20 -13.73 -10.22
CA LYS A 86 7.57 -14.76 -11.22
C LYS A 86 7.85 -14.06 -12.54
N GLY A 87 9.04 -14.31 -13.14
CA GLY A 87 9.49 -13.66 -14.37
C GLY A 87 9.70 -14.61 -15.57
N GLY A 88 9.27 -15.85 -15.44
CA GLY A 88 9.50 -16.93 -16.40
C GLY A 88 10.26 -18.09 -15.76
N GLU A 89 10.61 -19.11 -16.56
CA GLU A 89 11.19 -20.37 -16.05
C GLU A 89 12.64 -20.60 -16.52
N ALA A 90 12.92 -20.37 -17.81
CA ALA A 90 14.23 -20.54 -18.38
C ALA A 90 14.47 -19.57 -19.55
N PRO A 91 15.72 -19.15 -19.81
CA PRO A 91 16.02 -18.17 -20.86
C PRO A 91 15.76 -18.65 -22.29
N ASN A 92 15.67 -19.94 -22.50
CA ASN A 92 15.38 -20.57 -23.82
C ASN A 92 13.88 -20.85 -24.03
N ILE A 93 13.03 -20.46 -23.10
CA ILE A 93 11.55 -20.60 -23.16
C ILE A 93 10.92 -19.22 -23.11
N VAL A 94 10.06 -18.91 -24.07
CA VAL A 94 9.22 -17.68 -24.00
C VAL A 94 8.34 -17.76 -22.77
N PRO A 95 8.41 -16.78 -21.84
CA PRO A 95 7.60 -16.79 -20.61
C PRO A 95 6.10 -16.77 -20.90
N GLU A 96 5.39 -17.81 -20.45
CA GLU A 96 3.93 -17.91 -20.59
C GLU A 96 3.16 -17.37 -19.41
N GLU A 97 3.84 -17.19 -18.26
CA GLU A 97 3.23 -16.61 -17.06
C GLU A 97 4.22 -15.73 -16.33
N VAL A 98 3.78 -14.51 -16.01
CA VAL A 98 4.56 -13.54 -15.20
C VAL A 98 3.66 -12.93 -14.15
N CYS A 99 4.15 -12.91 -12.91
CA CYS A 99 3.41 -12.38 -11.77
C CYS A 99 4.11 -11.15 -11.19
N LEU A 100 3.34 -10.10 -10.94
CA LEU A 100 3.79 -8.87 -10.28
C LEU A 100 2.97 -8.65 -9.00
N ASP A 101 3.63 -8.17 -7.96
CA ASP A 101 3.00 -7.80 -6.70
C ASP A 101 3.22 -6.30 -6.45
N TYR A 102 2.13 -5.52 -6.39
CA TYR A 102 2.16 -4.07 -6.25
C TYR A 102 1.34 -3.60 -5.06
N TYR A 103 1.92 -2.70 -4.27
CA TYR A 103 1.24 -1.92 -3.24
C TYR A 103 1.03 -0.48 -3.70
N TYR A 104 -0.12 0.07 -3.31
CA TYR A 104 -0.52 1.43 -3.57
C TYR A 104 -0.81 2.15 -2.25
N ARG A 105 -0.40 3.41 -2.17
CA ARG A 105 -0.66 4.27 -1.02
C ARG A 105 -1.08 5.65 -1.50
N ALA A 106 -1.99 6.27 -0.76
CA ALA A 106 -2.43 7.64 -0.99
C ALA A 106 -2.88 8.30 0.33
N ALA A 107 -2.94 9.62 0.38
CA ALA A 107 -3.47 10.30 1.56
C ALA A 107 -4.95 10.01 1.81
N THR A 108 -5.71 9.65 0.76
CA THR A 108 -7.14 9.34 0.86
C THR A 108 -7.52 8.11 0.04
N LEU A 109 -8.59 7.42 0.44
CA LEU A 109 -9.17 6.32 -0.34
C LEU A 109 -9.57 6.76 -1.76
N GLU A 110 -10.07 7.99 -1.91
CA GLU A 110 -10.44 8.51 -3.23
C GLU A 110 -9.24 8.55 -4.19
N ASN A 111 -8.09 9.05 -3.71
CA ASN A 111 -6.87 9.10 -4.51
C ASN A 111 -6.28 7.70 -4.73
N LEU A 112 -6.40 6.81 -3.74
CA LEU A 112 -6.00 5.40 -3.87
C LEU A 112 -6.77 4.70 -4.99
N TRP A 113 -8.10 4.88 -5.07
CA TRP A 113 -8.92 4.27 -6.11
C TRP A 113 -8.63 4.84 -7.50
N LYS A 114 -8.32 6.15 -7.60
CA LYS A 114 -7.85 6.75 -8.86
C LYS A 114 -6.54 6.11 -9.31
N LEU A 115 -5.59 5.90 -8.39
CA LEU A 115 -4.31 5.27 -8.67
C LEU A 115 -4.48 3.81 -9.10
N ASN A 116 -5.36 3.06 -8.45
CA ASN A 116 -5.70 1.70 -8.85
C ASN A 116 -6.25 1.63 -10.28
N LYS A 117 -7.14 2.57 -10.62
CA LYS A 117 -7.71 2.65 -11.97
C LYS A 117 -6.67 2.91 -13.05
N ILE A 118 -5.68 3.77 -12.76
CA ILE A 118 -4.53 4.01 -13.63
C ILE A 118 -3.75 2.70 -13.83
N SER A 119 -3.41 2.04 -12.75
CA SER A 119 -2.66 0.78 -12.77
C SER A 119 -3.37 -0.32 -13.57
N GLU A 120 -4.65 -0.52 -13.32
CA GLU A 120 -5.45 -1.50 -14.05
C GLU A 120 -5.54 -1.19 -15.56
N ASN A 121 -5.62 0.09 -15.93
CA ASN A 121 -5.62 0.52 -17.33
C ASN A 121 -4.23 0.28 -17.98
N CYS A 122 -3.14 0.53 -17.26
CA CYS A 122 -1.79 0.21 -17.73
C CYS A 122 -1.62 -1.28 -17.97
N ALA A 123 -2.13 -2.13 -17.06
CA ALA A 123 -2.07 -3.58 -17.21
C ALA A 123 -2.86 -4.07 -18.43
N ARG A 124 -4.10 -3.57 -18.63
CA ARG A 124 -4.90 -3.89 -19.82
C ARG A 124 -4.23 -3.42 -21.11
N GLY A 125 -3.67 -2.18 -21.11
CA GLY A 125 -2.96 -1.64 -22.26
C GLY A 125 -1.72 -2.45 -22.63
N ALA A 126 -0.95 -2.87 -21.63
CA ALA A 126 0.22 -3.71 -21.81
C ALA A 126 -0.16 -5.09 -22.37
N ALA A 127 -1.19 -5.71 -21.83
CA ALA A 127 -1.70 -7.00 -22.31
C ALA A 127 -2.17 -6.91 -23.76
N LEU A 128 -2.98 -5.88 -24.09
CA LEU A 128 -3.47 -5.66 -25.45
C LEU A 128 -2.32 -5.45 -26.44
N ALA A 129 -1.31 -4.66 -26.08
CA ALA A 129 -0.18 -4.34 -26.95
C ALA A 129 0.73 -5.55 -27.23
N THR A 130 0.76 -6.55 -26.35
CA THR A 130 1.63 -7.72 -26.43
C THR A 130 0.90 -9.00 -26.82
N GLY A 131 -0.42 -8.95 -26.99
CA GLY A 131 -1.25 -10.11 -27.32
C GLY A 131 -1.40 -11.09 -26.14
N THR A 132 -1.13 -10.65 -24.91
CA THR A 132 -1.30 -11.45 -23.69
C THR A 132 -2.67 -11.20 -23.06
N GLU A 133 -3.03 -12.03 -22.09
CA GLU A 133 -4.14 -11.77 -21.18
C GLU A 133 -3.60 -11.29 -19.83
N VAL A 134 -4.41 -10.55 -19.07
CA VAL A 134 -4.06 -10.11 -17.72
C VAL A 134 -5.25 -10.25 -16.80
N GLU A 135 -4.99 -10.81 -15.65
CA GLU A 135 -5.91 -10.79 -14.51
C GLU A 135 -5.20 -10.21 -13.29
N TRP A 136 -5.99 -9.77 -12.30
CA TRP A 136 -5.46 -9.34 -11.02
C TRP A 136 -6.45 -9.63 -9.90
N GLN A 137 -5.89 -9.75 -8.72
CA GLN A 137 -6.65 -9.87 -7.48
C GLN A 137 -6.14 -8.87 -6.46
N GLN A 138 -7.05 -8.39 -5.63
CA GLN A 138 -6.74 -7.70 -4.40
C GLN A 138 -6.74 -8.73 -3.27
N ARG A 139 -5.62 -8.86 -2.56
CA ARG A 139 -5.46 -9.87 -1.49
C ARG A 139 -5.80 -9.33 -0.11
N TYR A 140 -5.69 -8.01 0.05
CA TYR A 140 -5.99 -7.30 1.29
C TYR A 140 -7.13 -6.30 1.07
N PRO A 141 -7.99 -6.08 2.07
CA PRO A 141 -9.01 -5.02 1.97
C PRO A 141 -8.34 -3.65 1.84
N ASP A 142 -9.08 -2.67 1.35
CA ASP A 142 -8.63 -1.29 1.40
C ASP A 142 -8.44 -0.86 2.85
N TYR A 143 -7.27 -0.33 3.20
CA TYR A 143 -7.04 0.37 4.45
C TYR A 143 -7.34 1.85 4.23
N GLY A 144 -8.16 2.41 5.14
CA GLY A 144 -8.50 3.83 5.14
C GLY A 144 -7.40 4.70 5.75
N GLU A 145 -7.49 5.98 5.47
CA GLU A 145 -6.68 7.01 6.10
C GLU A 145 -7.19 7.34 7.51
N ILE A 146 -6.35 8.00 8.33
CA ILE A 146 -6.75 8.62 9.58
C ILE A 146 -6.86 10.12 9.37
N TYR A 147 -8.03 10.68 9.70
CA TYR A 147 -8.24 12.13 9.76
C TYR A 147 -7.71 12.70 11.08
N TRP A 148 -6.84 13.70 10.99
CA TRP A 148 -6.41 14.44 12.17
C TRP A 148 -7.59 15.21 12.81
N ASN A 149 -7.64 15.19 14.12
CA ASN A 149 -8.68 15.86 14.91
C ASN A 149 -8.01 16.63 16.04
N GLU A 150 -8.12 17.97 15.99
CA GLU A 150 -7.49 18.88 16.95
C GLU A 150 -7.92 18.62 18.40
N TYR A 151 -9.19 18.32 18.61
CA TYR A 151 -9.70 18.05 19.96
C TYR A 151 -9.11 16.77 20.55
N MET A 152 -9.03 15.72 19.75
CA MET A 152 -8.41 14.45 20.16
C MET A 152 -6.90 14.59 20.36
N ASP A 153 -6.25 15.40 19.54
CA ASP A 153 -4.82 15.72 19.69
C ASP A 153 -4.54 16.41 21.03
N GLN A 154 -5.37 17.38 21.41
CA GLN A 154 -5.24 18.04 22.72
C GLN A 154 -5.46 17.08 23.90
N ILE A 155 -6.46 16.22 23.83
CA ILE A 155 -6.68 15.19 24.86
C ILE A 155 -5.45 14.30 25.01
N MET A 156 -4.85 13.87 23.90
CA MET A 156 -3.65 13.05 23.94
C MET A 156 -2.45 13.79 24.52
N LYS A 157 -2.27 15.09 24.24
CA LYS A 157 -1.25 15.94 24.88
C LYS A 157 -1.40 15.94 26.39
N ASP A 158 -2.60 16.20 26.86
CA ASP A 158 -2.91 16.25 28.31
C ASP A 158 -2.62 14.87 28.97
N ILE A 159 -2.95 13.76 28.30
CA ILE A 159 -2.66 12.41 28.80
C ILE A 159 -1.15 12.16 28.89
N PHE A 160 -0.37 12.50 27.84
CA PHE A 160 1.08 12.31 27.85
C PHE A 160 1.74 13.16 28.94
N GLU A 161 1.34 14.42 29.11
CA GLU A 161 1.80 15.29 30.20
C GLU A 161 1.49 14.71 31.58
N HIS A 162 0.26 14.19 31.77
CA HIS A 162 -0.15 13.59 33.04
C HIS A 162 0.70 12.38 33.43
N VAL A 163 1.16 11.60 32.46
CA VAL A 163 2.07 10.45 32.70
C VAL A 163 3.55 10.84 32.65
N GLY A 164 3.87 12.14 32.59
CA GLY A 164 5.25 12.66 32.62
C GLY A 164 6.04 12.45 31.33
N ARG A 165 5.36 12.35 30.19
CA ARG A 165 5.98 12.21 28.87
C ARG A 165 5.79 13.49 28.05
N THR A 166 6.71 13.75 27.14
CA THR A 166 6.68 14.91 26.24
C THR A 166 6.54 14.41 24.81
N CYS A 167 5.55 14.93 24.08
CA CYS A 167 5.35 14.59 22.67
C CYS A 167 6.23 15.42 21.76
N GLU A 168 6.72 14.76 20.71
CA GLU A 168 7.32 15.36 19.54
C GLU A 168 6.24 15.52 18.44
N ASP A 169 6.53 16.31 17.41
CA ASP A 169 5.65 16.40 16.24
C ASP A 169 5.51 15.03 15.56
N SER A 170 4.37 14.83 14.89
CA SER A 170 4.15 13.64 14.07
C SER A 170 5.29 13.47 13.06
N PRO A 171 5.80 12.25 12.85
CA PRO A 171 6.83 12.01 11.84
C PRO A 171 6.31 12.22 10.39
N GLY A 172 5.05 12.58 10.23
CA GLY A 172 4.37 12.67 8.95
C GLY A 172 3.83 11.30 8.48
N PRO A 173 3.23 11.28 7.29
CA PRO A 173 2.61 10.07 6.76
C PRO A 173 3.64 8.96 6.50
N GLY A 174 3.49 7.82 7.12
CA GLY A 174 4.53 6.78 7.07
C GLY A 174 4.06 5.34 7.05
N GLY A 175 2.81 5.05 7.22
CA GLY A 175 2.30 3.70 7.30
C GLY A 175 0.88 3.54 6.81
N SER A 176 0.37 2.33 6.92
CA SER A 176 -1.03 2.00 6.69
C SER A 176 -1.43 0.93 7.69
N SER A 177 -2.65 1.01 8.18
CA SER A 177 -3.18 0.09 9.18
C SER A 177 -4.70 0.01 9.06
N ASP A 178 -5.26 -1.12 9.46
CA ASP A 178 -6.71 -1.34 9.49
C ASP A 178 -7.45 -0.44 10.50
N ILE A 179 -6.75 0.19 11.43
CA ILE A 179 -7.34 1.18 12.32
C ILE A 179 -7.90 2.40 11.54
N GLY A 180 -7.36 2.70 10.35
CA GLY A 180 -7.93 3.69 9.44
C GLY A 180 -9.37 3.37 9.05
N ASN A 181 -9.70 2.10 8.86
CA ASN A 181 -11.07 1.69 8.57
C ASN A 181 -12.03 1.93 9.76
N VAL A 182 -11.53 1.84 10.98
CA VAL A 182 -12.30 2.23 12.17
C VAL A 182 -12.52 3.74 12.19
N ASN A 183 -11.48 4.52 11.85
CA ASN A 183 -11.55 5.99 11.79
C ASN A 183 -12.59 6.51 10.79
N LEU A 184 -12.92 5.75 9.75
CA LEU A 184 -14.00 6.09 8.81
C LEU A 184 -15.42 5.95 9.43
N LYS A 185 -15.52 5.30 10.59
CA LYS A 185 -16.79 5.07 11.31
C LYS A 185 -16.92 5.92 12.57
N ILE A 186 -15.89 5.88 13.40
CA ILE A 186 -15.82 6.58 14.70
C ILE A 186 -14.44 7.22 14.86
N PRO A 187 -14.30 8.30 15.66
CA PRO A 187 -13.01 8.91 15.95
C PRO A 187 -12.02 7.92 16.56
N VAL A 188 -10.74 8.00 16.15
CA VAL A 188 -9.70 7.09 16.61
C VAL A 188 -8.52 7.86 17.19
N PHE A 189 -8.13 7.52 18.43
CA PHE A 189 -6.85 7.90 19.01
C PHE A 189 -5.76 6.93 18.50
N HIS A 190 -4.77 7.44 17.79
CA HIS A 190 -3.66 6.62 17.28
C HIS A 190 -2.31 7.27 17.59
N PRO A 191 -1.92 7.36 18.89
CA PRO A 191 -0.65 7.93 19.30
C PRO A 191 0.52 6.97 19.01
N LEU A 192 1.71 7.55 18.89
CA LEU A 192 2.98 6.85 18.89
C LEU A 192 3.55 6.81 20.31
N LEU A 193 4.11 5.65 20.69
CA LEU A 193 4.78 5.47 21.97
C LEU A 193 6.24 5.07 21.75
N ASP A 194 7.16 5.87 22.27
CA ASP A 194 8.60 5.57 22.24
C ASP A 194 8.94 4.36 23.12
N ILE A 195 9.44 3.31 22.47
CA ILE A 195 9.96 2.09 23.12
C ILE A 195 11.48 1.93 22.94
N THR A 196 12.14 2.88 22.27
CA THR A 196 13.57 2.77 21.95
C THR A 196 14.46 3.35 23.02
N GLY A 197 13.90 4.10 23.96
CA GLY A 197 14.64 4.76 25.02
C GLY A 197 15.62 5.81 24.47
N LYS A 198 16.91 5.65 24.75
CA LYS A 198 17.95 6.58 24.30
C LYS A 198 18.44 6.30 22.88
N ASP A 199 18.20 5.12 22.36
CA ASP A 199 18.58 4.72 20.99
C ASP A 199 17.45 4.97 20.03
N LYS A 200 17.46 6.15 19.42
CA LYS A 200 16.44 6.57 18.43
C LYS A 200 16.65 5.97 17.02
N THR A 201 17.62 5.06 16.87
CA THR A 201 17.98 4.49 15.56
C THR A 201 17.07 3.34 15.12
N CYS A 202 16.29 2.78 16.06
CA CYS A 202 15.33 1.74 15.74
C CYS A 202 14.23 2.28 14.81
N VAL A 203 14.05 1.64 13.68
CA VAL A 203 12.99 1.95 12.72
C VAL A 203 11.93 0.86 12.71
N VAL A 204 10.77 1.19 12.21
CA VAL A 204 9.65 0.23 12.06
C VAL A 204 10.15 -1.02 11.32
N HIS A 205 9.84 -2.19 11.88
CA HIS A 205 10.29 -3.51 11.41
C HIS A 205 11.79 -3.83 11.59
N ASP A 206 12.53 -3.05 12.38
CA ASP A 206 13.86 -3.45 12.80
C ASP A 206 13.77 -4.64 13.79
N ARG A 207 14.63 -5.63 13.60
CA ARG A 207 14.68 -6.83 14.45
C ARG A 207 15.69 -6.73 15.60
N ARG A 208 16.30 -5.56 15.80
CA ARG A 208 17.23 -5.31 16.89
C ARG A 208 16.56 -5.14 18.24
#